data_b0b5abee8c16e5742157d20c1f6bfb7d
#
_entry.id   b0b5abee8c16e5742157d20c1f6bfb7d
#
_cell.length_a   1.000
_cell.length_b   1.000
_cell.length_c   1.000
_cell.angle_alpha   90.00
_cell.angle_beta   90.00
_cell.angle_gamma   90.00
#
_symmetry.space_group_name_H-M   'P 1'
#
loop_
_entity.id
_entity.type
_entity.pdbx_description
1 polymer ?
#
loop_
_entity_poly.entity_id
_entity_poly.type
_entity_poly.pdbx_seq_one_letter_code
_entity_poly.pdbx_strand_id
1 'polypeptide(L)'
;MNFAVRLFWLLVFALGALAQTATLVPVEENGARDRRINLVFLSEGYTQASLPKFAGHVQQVVDFLFAREPWRQYRSYCNVYRIEVASNQDGCDNGATSGAGGLRDTYFSTGFNSSAVEQLLTLAGPGSSRAYGLLNQHLPEYDVPIILVNDTKYGGSGGPLAVASVNAFSAAITEHELGHSFANLADEYDLQFTGFNPTEMPNNTAETDRDRIRWRHWIAAATPVPTPETAAFDTAVGLFEGSMYRTNGWYRPHLNSLMRNLNRPIGAVNREQFVLNFYQRVSPIEGSEPSNQDRSVTGFEVLRFQVTPKQPAAGPALVTRWFVDGAEQPGATESVFEISSEAMGNGAHSVMATVNDPTDFVRLDPSGLLAESVSWALTLSGQLPPDVAGWRAAFGPDAANPAGDGLANLIKYALGLNPSEVAPADRLPTLAEVDGFLGLNIPRRNRRADVDYVVEFSSDLLTWSAGPGQTVTVIDEEPRLLVRDVVPAADLGQRFLRLKVQVR
;
A
#
# COMPACT_ATOMS: atom_id res chain seq x y z
N MET A 1 1.59 -91.85 17.91
CA MET A 1 2.45 -90.63 18.14
C MET A 1 1.79 -89.43 17.46
N ASN A 2 1.03 -88.64 18.23
CA ASN A 2 0.33 -87.41 17.73
C ASN A 2 1.19 -86.23 18.05
N PHE A 3 1.68 -85.54 16.99
CA PHE A 3 2.34 -84.23 17.14
C PHE A 3 1.30 -83.15 16.98
N ALA A 4 0.99 -82.40 18.06
CA ALA A 4 0.18 -81.23 18.06
C ALA A 4 1.07 -79.99 17.77
N VAL A 5 0.91 -79.39 16.61
CA VAL A 5 1.53 -78.11 16.25
C VAL A 5 0.70 -76.98 16.87
N ARG A 6 1.25 -76.29 17.85
CA ARG A 6 0.67 -75.03 18.40
C ARG A 6 1.14 -73.84 17.55
N LEU A 7 0.21 -73.26 16.81
CA LEU A 7 0.42 -72.02 16.08
C LEU A 7 0.33 -70.84 17.05
N PHE A 8 1.45 -70.14 17.27
CA PHE A 8 1.49 -68.90 18.07
C PHE A 8 1.24 -67.73 17.14
N TRP A 9 0.08 -67.04 17.28
CA TRP A 9 -0.18 -65.76 16.60
C TRP A 9 0.50 -64.65 17.39
N LEU A 10 1.57 -64.04 16.81
CA LEU A 10 2.12 -62.75 17.28
C LEU A 10 1.25 -61.65 16.69
N LEU A 11 0.39 -61.03 17.52
CA LEU A 11 -0.24 -59.77 17.21
C LEU A 11 0.81 -58.65 17.34
N VAL A 12 1.38 -58.22 16.24
CA VAL A 12 2.17 -56.97 16.16
C VAL A 12 1.18 -55.83 16.14
N PHE A 13 0.97 -55.20 17.28
CA PHE A 13 0.33 -53.87 17.32
C PHE A 13 1.32 -52.86 16.71
N ALA A 14 1.13 -52.53 15.45
CA ALA A 14 1.72 -51.34 14.89
C ALA A 14 1.01 -50.15 15.56
N LEU A 15 1.62 -49.56 16.59
CA LEU A 15 1.33 -48.22 17.03
C LEU A 15 1.68 -47.30 15.84
N GLY A 16 0.70 -47.04 14.97
CA GLY A 16 0.80 -45.95 14.03
C GLY A 16 0.98 -44.66 14.86
N ALA A 17 2.16 -44.07 14.80
CA ALA A 17 2.34 -42.72 15.25
C ALA A 17 1.31 -41.87 14.48
N LEU A 18 0.26 -41.40 15.16
CA LEU A 18 -0.67 -40.42 14.60
C LEU A 18 0.20 -39.23 14.20
N ALA A 19 0.34 -39.00 12.91
CA ALA A 19 1.01 -37.80 12.42
C ALA A 19 0.35 -36.59 13.11
N GLN A 20 1.14 -35.80 13.82
CA GLN A 20 0.64 -34.61 14.50
C GLN A 20 0.10 -33.67 13.41
N THR A 21 -1.21 -33.45 13.41
CA THR A 21 -1.85 -32.57 12.43
C THR A 21 -1.57 -31.13 12.80
N ALA A 22 -0.99 -30.39 11.85
CA ALA A 22 -0.84 -28.96 11.98
C ALA A 22 -2.03 -28.24 11.33
N THR A 23 -2.45 -27.12 11.91
CA THR A 23 -3.59 -26.32 11.43
C THR A 23 -3.16 -24.87 11.26
N LEU A 24 -3.36 -24.30 10.07
CA LEU A 24 -3.22 -22.87 9.81
C LEU A 24 -4.50 -22.14 10.25
N VAL A 25 -4.34 -21.13 11.08
CA VAL A 25 -5.44 -20.29 11.57
C VAL A 25 -5.12 -18.83 11.30
N PRO A 26 -6.00 -18.09 10.61
CA PRO A 26 -5.85 -16.65 10.46
C PRO A 26 -6.11 -15.95 11.80
N VAL A 27 -5.29 -14.95 12.12
CA VAL A 27 -5.45 -14.06 13.28
C VAL A 27 -5.93 -12.70 12.81
N GLU A 28 -5.31 -12.19 11.75
CA GLU A 28 -5.69 -10.93 11.10
C GLU A 28 -5.35 -11.01 9.61
N GLU A 29 -6.31 -10.66 8.74
CA GLU A 29 -6.11 -10.62 7.30
C GLU A 29 -6.50 -9.24 6.78
N ASN A 30 -5.50 -8.51 6.24
CA ASN A 30 -5.65 -7.16 5.69
C ASN A 30 -5.57 -7.14 4.15
N GLY A 31 -5.44 -8.28 3.52
CA GLY A 31 -5.45 -8.43 2.06
C GLY A 31 -4.87 -9.74 1.56
N ALA A 32 -4.73 -9.84 0.25
CA ALA A 32 -4.18 -11.02 -0.41
C ALA A 32 -2.76 -11.33 0.09
N ARG A 33 -2.44 -12.61 0.26
CA ARG A 33 -1.17 -13.07 0.87
C ARG A 33 0.06 -12.65 0.08
N ASP A 34 -0.02 -12.63 -1.23
CA ASP A 34 1.03 -12.17 -2.14
C ASP A 34 1.24 -10.66 -2.17
N ARG A 35 0.39 -9.90 -1.45
CA ARG A 35 0.42 -8.43 -1.37
C ARG A 35 0.54 -7.88 0.05
N ARG A 36 0.85 -8.74 1.02
CA ARG A 36 1.02 -8.39 2.43
C ARG A 36 2.22 -9.12 3.00
N ILE A 37 2.75 -8.56 4.06
CA ILE A 37 3.74 -9.23 4.88
C ILE A 37 3.01 -10.22 5.77
N ASN A 38 3.33 -11.50 5.63
CA ASN A 38 2.69 -12.56 6.37
C ASN A 38 3.53 -12.93 7.60
N LEU A 39 3.14 -12.42 8.77
CA LEU A 39 3.68 -12.81 10.07
C LEU A 39 3.07 -14.17 10.46
N VAL A 40 3.89 -15.16 10.75
CA VAL A 40 3.42 -16.53 11.03
C VAL A 40 3.99 -17.03 12.34
N PHE A 41 3.11 -17.23 13.31
CA PHE A 41 3.48 -17.79 14.60
C PHE A 41 3.34 -19.30 14.58
N LEU A 42 4.38 -20.02 15.05
CA LEU A 42 4.41 -21.47 15.18
C LEU A 42 4.43 -21.85 16.65
N SER A 43 3.60 -22.83 17.04
CA SER A 43 3.49 -23.31 18.42
C SER A 43 4.59 -24.30 18.76
N GLU A 44 5.38 -24.01 19.78
CA GLU A 44 6.42 -24.92 20.27
C GLU A 44 6.25 -25.21 21.76
N GLY A 45 6.33 -26.48 22.13
CA GLY A 45 6.17 -26.91 23.52
C GLY A 45 4.74 -26.69 24.06
N TYR A 46 3.75 -26.74 23.21
CA TYR A 46 2.33 -26.78 23.59
C TYR A 46 1.77 -28.17 23.30
N THR A 47 1.31 -28.86 24.31
CA THR A 47 0.55 -30.11 24.13
C THR A 47 -0.82 -29.83 23.54
N GLN A 48 -1.51 -30.84 23.06
CA GLN A 48 -2.89 -30.71 22.57
C GLN A 48 -3.81 -30.00 23.59
N ALA A 49 -3.59 -30.24 24.88
CA ALA A 49 -4.37 -29.62 25.96
C ALA A 49 -4.00 -28.15 26.20
N SER A 50 -2.76 -27.74 25.90
CA SER A 50 -2.27 -26.39 26.13
C SER A 50 -2.29 -25.49 24.88
N LEU A 51 -2.57 -26.02 23.69
CA LEU A 51 -2.72 -25.22 22.44
C LEU A 51 -3.67 -24.01 22.57
N PRO A 52 -4.77 -24.04 23.32
CA PRO A 52 -5.58 -22.84 23.53
C PRO A 52 -4.83 -21.67 24.18
N LYS A 53 -3.78 -21.95 24.97
CA LYS A 53 -2.92 -20.89 25.55
C LYS A 53 -2.06 -20.22 24.46
N PHE A 54 -1.61 -20.99 23.45
CA PHE A 54 -0.84 -20.44 22.33
C PHE A 54 -1.58 -19.32 21.62
N ALA A 55 -2.87 -19.51 21.33
CA ALA A 55 -3.71 -18.46 20.72
C ALA A 55 -3.70 -17.15 21.54
N GLY A 56 -3.80 -17.25 22.87
CA GLY A 56 -3.71 -16.10 23.77
C GLY A 56 -2.34 -15.44 23.78
N HIS A 57 -1.27 -16.23 23.76
CA HIS A 57 0.11 -15.69 23.70
C HIS A 57 0.39 -14.99 22.36
N VAL A 58 -0.08 -15.55 21.23
CA VAL A 58 -0.01 -14.88 19.92
C VAL A 58 -0.74 -13.54 19.96
N GLN A 59 -1.97 -13.52 20.49
CA GLN A 59 -2.75 -12.28 20.57
C GLN A 59 -2.04 -11.21 21.39
N GLN A 60 -1.42 -11.57 22.51
CA GLN A 60 -0.65 -10.61 23.34
C GLN A 60 0.53 -10.00 22.57
N VAL A 61 1.25 -10.81 21.79
CA VAL A 61 2.35 -10.30 20.96
C VAL A 61 1.83 -9.39 19.86
N VAL A 62 0.77 -9.79 19.17
CA VAL A 62 0.14 -9.00 18.09
C VAL A 62 -0.37 -7.66 18.59
N ASP A 63 -1.08 -7.64 19.72
CA ASP A 63 -1.59 -6.42 20.34
C ASP A 63 -0.44 -5.48 20.74
N PHE A 64 0.64 -6.03 21.27
CA PHE A 64 1.82 -5.26 21.64
C PHE A 64 2.51 -4.63 20.43
N LEU A 65 2.78 -5.42 19.37
CA LEU A 65 3.42 -4.94 18.14
C LEU A 65 2.59 -3.82 17.50
N PHE A 66 1.30 -4.05 17.29
CA PHE A 66 0.44 -3.09 16.60
C PHE A 66 -0.01 -1.90 17.48
N ALA A 67 0.39 -1.86 18.74
CA ALA A 67 0.30 -0.65 19.57
C ALA A 67 1.50 0.28 19.42
N ARG A 68 2.60 -0.16 18.79
CA ARG A 68 3.90 0.53 18.74
C ARG A 68 4.29 0.91 17.31
N GLU A 69 5.00 2.03 17.17
CA GLU A 69 5.57 2.43 15.87
C GLU A 69 6.85 1.63 15.56
N PRO A 70 7.04 1.28 14.28
CA PRO A 70 6.21 1.62 13.12
C PRO A 70 5.08 0.63 12.83
N TRP A 71 4.97 -0.47 13.56
CA TRP A 71 3.98 -1.54 13.35
C TRP A 71 2.53 -1.02 13.38
N ARG A 72 2.22 -0.08 14.30
CA ARG A 72 0.90 0.55 14.38
C ARG A 72 0.52 1.24 13.08
N GLN A 73 1.46 1.96 12.49
CA GLN A 73 1.23 2.72 11.26
C GLN A 73 1.03 1.78 10.05
N TYR A 74 1.86 0.73 9.96
CA TYR A 74 1.86 -0.20 8.85
C TYR A 74 1.10 -1.51 9.13
N ARG A 75 0.20 -1.53 10.12
CA ARG A 75 -0.63 -2.70 10.45
C ARG A 75 -1.39 -3.23 9.23
N SER A 76 -1.97 -2.35 8.41
CA SER A 76 -2.68 -2.71 7.19
C SER A 76 -1.80 -3.38 6.11
N TYR A 77 -0.48 -3.32 6.26
CA TYR A 77 0.51 -3.96 5.37
C TYR A 77 0.81 -5.41 5.78
N CYS A 78 0.30 -5.85 6.92
CA CYS A 78 0.57 -7.16 7.48
C CYS A 78 -0.68 -8.03 7.50
N ASN A 79 -0.53 -9.32 7.22
CA ASN A 79 -1.42 -10.36 7.67
C ASN A 79 -0.76 -11.10 8.84
N VAL A 80 -1.54 -11.67 9.71
CA VAL A 80 -1.05 -12.46 10.85
C VAL A 80 -1.72 -13.82 10.84
N TYR A 81 -0.91 -14.86 10.91
CA TYR A 81 -1.34 -16.25 10.98
C TYR A 81 -0.68 -16.95 12.16
N ARG A 82 -1.29 -18.07 12.59
CA ARG A 82 -0.64 -19.02 13.46
C ARG A 82 -0.78 -20.43 12.90
N ILE A 83 0.27 -21.22 13.01
CA ILE A 83 0.26 -22.65 12.72
C ILE A 83 0.28 -23.38 14.06
N GLU A 84 -0.81 -24.04 14.36
CA GLU A 84 -0.99 -24.82 15.59
C GLU A 84 -0.54 -26.26 15.35
N VAL A 85 0.51 -26.68 16.03
CA VAL A 85 0.99 -28.06 16.05
C VAL A 85 1.26 -28.48 17.49
N ALA A 86 0.75 -29.63 17.90
CA ALA A 86 0.93 -30.11 19.26
C ALA A 86 2.32 -30.71 19.46
N SER A 87 2.98 -30.41 20.57
CA SER A 87 4.12 -31.12 21.10
C SER A 87 3.69 -32.28 22.00
N ASN A 88 4.56 -33.28 22.22
CA ASN A 88 4.24 -34.36 23.15
C ASN A 88 4.34 -33.89 24.62
N GLN A 89 5.17 -32.89 24.90
CA GLN A 89 5.36 -32.31 26.22
C GLN A 89 5.28 -30.79 26.20
N ASP A 90 4.82 -30.18 27.29
CA ASP A 90 4.86 -28.74 27.48
C ASP A 90 6.29 -28.26 27.81
N GLY A 91 6.64 -27.04 27.35
CA GLY A 91 7.92 -26.38 27.61
C GLY A 91 8.96 -26.63 26.53
N CYS A 92 10.23 -26.50 26.90
CA CYS A 92 11.38 -26.75 26.02
C CYS A 92 12.57 -27.28 26.81
N ASP A 93 13.68 -27.61 26.13
CA ASP A 93 14.91 -28.04 26.79
C ASP A 93 15.54 -26.91 27.60
N ASN A 94 15.83 -27.14 28.87
CA ASN A 94 16.41 -26.16 29.79
C ASN A 94 17.91 -26.34 30.02
N GLY A 95 18.63 -26.90 29.07
CA GLY A 95 20.09 -27.03 29.09
C GLY A 95 20.62 -28.06 30.09
N ALA A 96 21.59 -28.82 29.68
CA ALA A 96 22.14 -30.00 30.41
C ALA A 96 23.03 -29.68 31.62
N THR A 97 22.97 -28.48 32.22
CA THR A 97 23.87 -28.11 33.34
C THR A 97 23.36 -28.50 34.72
N SER A 98 22.15 -28.99 34.83
CA SER A 98 21.66 -29.57 36.07
C SER A 98 20.88 -30.84 35.78
N GLY A 99 21.42 -31.99 36.13
CA GLY A 99 20.90 -33.34 35.87
C GLY A 99 19.48 -33.67 36.33
N ALA A 100 18.56 -32.74 36.32
CA ALA A 100 17.21 -32.90 36.83
C ALA A 100 16.15 -32.29 35.94
N GLY A 101 16.24 -32.30 34.64
CA GLY A 101 15.05 -31.98 33.90
C GLY A 101 15.28 -31.29 32.59
N GLY A 102 16.16 -31.80 31.83
CA GLY A 102 16.49 -31.06 30.73
C GLY A 102 15.73 -31.29 29.45
N LEU A 103 15.59 -32.52 29.01
CA LEU A 103 15.05 -32.78 27.68
C LEU A 103 13.51 -32.81 27.65
N ARG A 104 12.92 -32.19 26.67
CA ARG A 104 11.48 -32.20 26.38
C ARG A 104 11.24 -32.73 24.97
N ASP A 105 10.28 -33.62 24.84
CA ASP A 105 9.83 -34.09 23.53
C ASP A 105 8.85 -33.08 22.92
N THR A 106 9.43 -32.07 22.23
CA THR A 106 8.69 -31.01 21.61
C THR A 106 8.82 -31.04 20.08
N TYR A 107 7.92 -30.36 19.38
CA TYR A 107 7.82 -30.49 17.93
C TYR A 107 9.06 -29.97 17.19
N PHE A 108 9.59 -28.81 17.58
CA PHE A 108 10.76 -28.18 16.95
C PHE A 108 12.06 -28.42 17.75
N SER A 109 11.99 -29.08 18.92
CA SER A 109 13.14 -29.36 19.76
C SER A 109 13.92 -28.09 20.13
N THR A 110 13.23 -27.08 20.67
CA THR A 110 13.86 -25.85 21.13
C THR A 110 14.53 -26.05 22.50
N GLY A 111 15.61 -25.29 22.73
CA GLY A 111 16.32 -25.35 24.00
C GLY A 111 17.07 -24.07 24.33
N PHE A 112 17.17 -23.80 25.63
CA PHE A 112 18.01 -22.75 26.21
C PHE A 112 19.48 -23.11 26.29
N ASN A 113 20.30 -22.14 26.68
CA ASN A 113 21.72 -22.31 26.90
C ASN A 113 22.56 -22.71 25.66
N SER A 114 22.08 -22.30 24.49
CA SER A 114 22.81 -22.49 23.25
C SER A 114 24.13 -21.73 23.29
N SER A 115 25.21 -22.37 22.82
CA SER A 115 26.56 -21.78 22.85
C SER A 115 27.00 -21.29 24.25
N ALA A 116 26.51 -21.90 25.33
CA ALA A 116 26.76 -21.52 26.73
C ALA A 116 26.23 -20.10 27.09
N VAL A 117 25.28 -19.58 26.33
CA VAL A 117 24.55 -18.33 26.65
C VAL A 117 23.18 -18.72 27.19
N GLU A 118 22.95 -18.45 28.47
CA GLU A 118 21.81 -18.97 29.23
C GLU A 118 20.44 -18.62 28.59
N GLN A 119 20.27 -17.38 28.14
CA GLN A 119 19.04 -16.86 27.55
C GLN A 119 18.92 -17.13 26.04
N LEU A 120 19.95 -17.68 25.39
CA LEU A 120 19.91 -18.00 23.97
C LEU A 120 19.06 -19.24 23.74
N LEU A 121 17.86 -19.03 23.19
CA LEU A 121 16.85 -20.06 22.91
C LEU A 121 16.85 -20.37 21.42
N THR A 122 17.26 -21.57 21.04
CA THR A 122 17.39 -21.96 19.62
C THR A 122 16.75 -23.32 19.34
N LEU A 123 16.57 -23.60 18.06
CA LEU A 123 16.12 -24.90 17.58
C LEU A 123 17.32 -25.89 17.52
N ALA A 124 17.10 -27.14 17.95
CA ALA A 124 18.10 -28.20 17.87
C ALA A 124 17.72 -29.23 16.80
N GLY A 125 18.74 -29.93 16.28
CA GLY A 125 18.57 -31.02 15.34
C GLY A 125 17.71 -30.69 14.12
N PRO A 126 16.63 -31.46 13.84
CA PRO A 126 15.76 -31.24 12.68
C PRO A 126 14.70 -30.11 12.87
N GLY A 127 14.74 -29.37 13.99
CA GLY A 127 13.73 -28.39 14.33
C GLY A 127 13.49 -27.33 13.24
N SER A 128 14.56 -26.74 12.70
CA SER A 128 14.46 -25.78 11.60
C SER A 128 13.83 -26.39 10.33
N SER A 129 14.24 -27.62 9.97
CA SER A 129 13.65 -28.32 8.80
C SER A 129 12.16 -28.61 8.99
N ARG A 130 11.73 -28.94 10.22
CA ARG A 130 10.31 -29.14 10.54
C ARG A 130 9.53 -27.82 10.46
N ALA A 131 10.09 -26.71 10.96
CA ALA A 131 9.48 -25.39 10.88
C ALA A 131 9.25 -24.96 9.43
N TYR A 132 10.30 -25.02 8.60
CA TYR A 132 10.18 -24.71 7.17
C TYR A 132 9.26 -25.69 6.43
N GLY A 133 9.24 -26.97 6.82
CA GLY A 133 8.30 -27.95 6.26
C GLY A 133 6.84 -27.55 6.48
N LEU A 134 6.49 -27.14 7.72
CA LEU A 134 5.14 -26.65 8.02
C LEU A 134 4.81 -25.34 7.30
N LEU A 135 5.72 -24.40 7.27
CA LEU A 135 5.54 -23.12 6.58
C LEU A 135 5.26 -23.36 5.09
N ASN A 136 6.09 -24.12 4.40
CA ASN A 136 5.93 -24.44 2.98
C ASN A 136 4.65 -25.23 2.68
N GLN A 137 4.20 -26.06 3.62
CA GLN A 137 2.98 -26.84 3.46
C GLN A 137 1.70 -26.01 3.65
N HIS A 138 1.69 -25.09 4.63
CA HIS A 138 0.48 -24.41 5.06
C HIS A 138 0.38 -22.96 4.61
N LEU A 139 1.49 -22.25 4.46
CA LEU A 139 1.55 -20.86 4.03
C LEU A 139 2.89 -20.58 3.33
N PRO A 140 3.07 -21.02 2.07
CA PRO A 140 4.31 -20.81 1.35
C PRO A 140 4.67 -19.32 1.13
N GLU A 141 3.68 -18.41 1.25
CA GLU A 141 3.84 -16.96 1.16
C GLU A 141 4.27 -16.32 2.49
N TYR A 142 4.79 -17.10 3.45
CA TYR A 142 5.29 -16.53 4.71
C TYR A 142 6.48 -15.60 4.48
N ASP A 143 6.53 -14.47 5.21
CA ASP A 143 7.66 -13.54 5.21
C ASP A 143 8.44 -13.58 6.52
N VAL A 144 7.72 -13.62 7.64
CA VAL A 144 8.31 -13.47 8.97
C VAL A 144 7.80 -14.60 9.88
N PRO A 145 8.51 -15.71 9.94
CA PRO A 145 8.16 -16.81 10.84
C PRO A 145 8.69 -16.58 12.25
N ILE A 146 7.82 -16.81 13.23
CA ILE A 146 8.07 -16.59 14.66
C ILE A 146 7.68 -17.87 15.41
N ILE A 147 8.59 -18.46 16.17
CA ILE A 147 8.32 -19.59 17.04
C ILE A 147 8.09 -19.08 18.46
N LEU A 148 6.88 -19.27 19.00
CA LEU A 148 6.59 -19.00 20.40
C LEU A 148 6.69 -20.28 21.21
N VAL A 149 7.62 -20.27 22.16
CA VAL A 149 7.97 -21.41 23.00
C VAL A 149 7.23 -21.31 24.34
N ASN A 150 6.48 -22.35 24.69
CA ASN A 150 5.70 -22.45 25.94
C ASN A 150 6.59 -22.62 27.17
N ASP A 151 7.46 -21.66 27.41
CA ASP A 151 8.30 -21.61 28.61
C ASP A 151 8.35 -20.18 29.14
N THR A 152 8.26 -20.02 30.47
CA THR A 152 8.26 -18.71 31.13
C THR A 152 9.67 -18.20 31.44
N LYS A 153 10.72 -18.99 31.22
CA LYS A 153 12.10 -18.53 31.31
C LYS A 153 12.38 -17.50 30.23
N TYR A 154 13.06 -16.41 30.58
CA TYR A 154 13.46 -15.37 29.65
C TYR A 154 14.42 -15.89 28.59
N GLY A 155 14.13 -15.65 27.31
CA GLY A 155 15.05 -15.93 26.22
C GLY A 155 14.42 -15.85 24.84
N GLY A 156 15.31 -15.73 23.87
CA GLY A 156 14.96 -15.66 22.45
C GLY A 156 16.19 -15.81 21.56
N SER A 157 15.98 -15.78 20.27
CA SER A 157 17.02 -15.66 19.26
C SER A 157 16.43 -15.16 17.93
N GLY A 158 17.17 -14.28 17.25
CA GLY A 158 16.86 -13.81 15.91
C GLY A 158 17.40 -14.73 14.82
N GLY A 159 17.26 -14.25 13.58
CA GLY A 159 17.67 -14.95 12.38
C GLY A 159 16.50 -15.21 11.44
N PRO A 160 16.64 -16.10 10.44
CA PRO A 160 15.56 -16.40 9.49
C PRO A 160 14.28 -16.96 10.16
N LEU A 161 14.39 -17.51 11.37
CA LEU A 161 13.30 -17.90 12.26
C LEU A 161 13.51 -17.16 13.57
N ALA A 162 12.62 -16.24 13.91
CA ALA A 162 12.61 -15.61 15.22
C ALA A 162 12.07 -16.60 16.25
N VAL A 163 12.72 -16.70 17.42
CA VAL A 163 12.29 -17.59 18.52
C VAL A 163 12.14 -16.75 19.77
N ALA A 164 11.02 -16.86 20.48
CA ALA A 164 10.79 -16.19 21.74
C ALA A 164 10.04 -17.08 22.74
N SER A 165 10.44 -17.04 24.01
CA SER A 165 9.70 -17.66 25.10
C SER A 165 8.51 -16.80 25.55
N VAL A 166 7.52 -17.40 26.21
CA VAL A 166 6.29 -16.70 26.67
C VAL A 166 6.42 -16.16 28.10
N ASN A 167 7.46 -15.43 28.39
CA ASN A 167 7.59 -14.71 29.66
C ASN A 167 6.93 -13.33 29.64
N ALA A 168 7.02 -12.58 30.72
CA ALA A 168 6.42 -11.24 30.83
C ALA A 168 6.95 -10.23 29.78
N PHE A 169 8.11 -10.49 29.18
CA PHE A 169 8.75 -9.65 28.16
C PHE A 169 8.65 -10.25 26.76
N SER A 170 7.91 -11.33 26.55
CA SER A 170 7.88 -12.09 25.29
C SER A 170 7.58 -11.21 24.08
N ALA A 171 6.64 -10.28 24.20
CA ALA A 171 6.27 -9.38 23.11
C ALA A 171 7.40 -8.39 22.76
N ALA A 172 8.11 -7.85 23.77
CA ALA A 172 9.26 -6.97 23.56
C ALA A 172 10.47 -7.75 23.00
N ILE A 173 10.66 -9.00 23.44
CA ILE A 173 11.67 -9.90 22.86
C ILE A 173 11.33 -10.16 21.39
N THR A 174 10.08 -10.51 21.09
CA THR A 174 9.65 -10.73 19.70
C THR A 174 9.91 -9.49 18.82
N GLU A 175 9.57 -8.28 19.30
CA GLU A 175 9.85 -7.05 18.56
C GLU A 175 11.36 -6.83 18.34
N HIS A 176 12.20 -7.15 19.32
CA HIS A 176 13.66 -7.11 19.20
C HIS A 176 14.17 -8.11 18.14
N GLU A 177 13.72 -9.37 18.21
CA GLU A 177 14.11 -10.40 17.24
C GLU A 177 13.63 -10.09 15.81
N LEU A 178 12.49 -9.39 15.67
CA LEU A 178 12.05 -8.83 14.39
C LEU A 178 12.97 -7.71 13.89
N GLY A 179 13.64 -7.00 14.78
CA GLY A 179 14.72 -6.07 14.41
C GLY A 179 15.82 -6.78 13.60
N HIS A 180 16.21 -7.99 14.02
CA HIS A 180 17.18 -8.79 13.29
C HIS A 180 16.59 -9.41 12.02
N SER A 181 15.50 -10.16 12.16
CA SER A 181 14.96 -11.00 11.08
C SER A 181 14.25 -10.22 9.98
N PHE A 182 13.56 -9.13 10.33
CA PHE A 182 12.80 -8.32 9.37
C PHE A 182 13.56 -7.08 8.91
N ALA A 183 14.23 -6.36 9.81
CA ALA A 183 14.88 -5.09 9.51
C ALA A 183 16.40 -5.18 9.37
N ASN A 184 17.00 -6.36 9.50
CA ASN A 184 18.44 -6.60 9.40
C ASN A 184 19.26 -5.66 10.30
N LEU A 185 18.80 -5.46 11.54
CA LEU A 185 19.47 -4.64 12.55
C LEU A 185 20.46 -5.46 13.35
N ALA A 186 21.53 -4.80 13.82
CA ALA A 186 22.47 -5.37 14.78
C ALA A 186 21.93 -5.23 16.22
N ASP A 187 22.42 -6.09 17.11
CA ASP A 187 22.40 -5.82 18.54
C ASP A 187 23.22 -4.56 18.87
N GLU A 188 22.67 -3.67 19.66
CA GLU A 188 23.34 -2.46 20.11
C GLU A 188 24.04 -2.65 21.49
N TYR A 189 24.27 -3.94 21.89
CA TYR A 189 24.95 -4.28 23.14
C TYR A 189 26.45 -3.95 23.09
N ASP A 190 26.96 -3.36 24.16
CA ASP A 190 28.38 -3.05 24.37
C ASP A 190 29.10 -4.06 25.25
N LEU A 191 28.45 -5.16 25.63
CA LEU A 191 29.04 -6.26 26.37
C LEU A 191 30.08 -6.99 25.50
N GLN A 192 31.32 -7.08 26.00
CA GLN A 192 32.42 -7.71 25.25
C GLN A 192 32.19 -9.20 25.07
N PHE A 193 32.07 -9.63 23.80
CA PHE A 193 32.03 -11.05 23.43
C PHE A 193 32.97 -11.31 22.25
N THR A 194 34.06 -12.04 22.49
CA THR A 194 35.16 -12.19 21.52
C THR A 194 34.87 -13.20 20.42
N GLY A 195 33.87 -14.06 20.58
CA GLY A 195 33.47 -15.07 19.58
C GLY A 195 32.67 -14.52 18.39
N PHE A 196 32.41 -13.22 18.37
CA PHE A 196 31.59 -12.57 17.35
C PHE A 196 32.36 -11.43 16.65
N ASN A 197 32.35 -11.42 15.33
CA ASN A 197 32.95 -10.36 14.53
C ASN A 197 31.89 -9.37 14.06
N PRO A 198 31.90 -8.12 14.53
CA PRO A 198 30.91 -7.13 14.09
C PRO A 198 31.11 -6.78 12.61
N THR A 199 30.01 -6.44 11.98
CA THR A 199 29.93 -6.02 10.58
C THR A 199 29.14 -4.72 10.46
N GLU A 200 29.32 -4.00 9.37
CA GLU A 200 28.51 -2.84 9.02
C GLU A 200 27.06 -3.24 8.79
N MET A 201 26.15 -2.66 9.57
CA MET A 201 24.71 -2.89 9.50
C MET A 201 23.96 -1.54 9.53
N PRO A 202 22.65 -1.48 9.25
CA PRO A 202 21.93 -0.20 9.24
C PRO A 202 22.10 0.64 10.49
N ASN A 203 22.20 0.00 11.67
CA ASN A 203 22.35 0.63 12.98
C ASN A 203 23.72 0.34 13.65
N ASN A 204 24.73 -0.13 12.91
CA ASN A 204 26.03 -0.48 13.44
C ASN A 204 27.13 -0.12 12.45
N THR A 205 28.17 0.61 12.90
CA THR A 205 29.28 1.06 12.06
C THR A 205 30.60 1.22 12.84
N ALA A 206 31.72 1.00 12.17
CA ALA A 206 33.03 1.43 12.65
C ALA A 206 33.43 2.82 12.13
N GLU A 207 32.62 3.43 11.27
CA GLU A 207 32.90 4.73 10.67
C GLU A 207 32.70 5.87 11.68
N THR A 208 33.67 6.80 11.77
CA THR A 208 33.62 7.96 12.64
C THR A 208 33.61 9.30 11.91
N ASP A 209 33.82 9.28 10.59
CA ASP A 209 33.67 10.46 9.75
C ASP A 209 32.17 10.78 9.60
N ARG A 210 31.75 11.95 10.11
CA ARG A 210 30.36 12.40 10.13
C ARG A 210 29.69 12.27 8.75
N ASP A 211 30.38 12.60 7.68
CA ASP A 211 29.82 12.64 6.34
C ASP A 211 29.66 11.25 5.72
N ARG A 212 30.27 10.24 6.35
CA ARG A 212 30.27 8.85 5.88
C ARG A 212 29.42 7.91 6.76
N ILE A 213 29.01 8.37 7.95
CA ILE A 213 28.12 7.58 8.82
C ILE A 213 26.82 7.24 8.07
N ARG A 214 26.38 6.00 8.14
CA ARG A 214 25.20 5.49 7.42
C ARG A 214 23.93 6.27 7.73
N TRP A 215 23.75 6.65 9.00
CA TRP A 215 22.59 7.42 9.49
C TRP A 215 22.87 8.92 9.73
N ARG A 216 23.88 9.50 9.03
CA ARG A 216 24.26 10.92 9.15
C ARG A 216 23.11 11.90 8.96
N HIS A 217 22.15 11.54 8.10
CA HIS A 217 20.95 12.33 7.79
C HIS A 217 20.00 12.48 8.98
N TRP A 218 20.17 11.66 10.02
CA TRP A 218 19.45 11.77 11.30
C TRP A 218 20.24 12.55 12.35
N ILE A 219 21.55 12.71 12.23
CA ILE A 219 22.40 13.37 13.24
C ILE A 219 22.27 14.89 13.10
N ALA A 220 21.71 15.55 14.11
CA ALA A 220 21.60 17.00 14.12
C ALA A 220 23.00 17.68 14.08
N ALA A 221 23.11 18.80 13.39
CA ALA A 221 24.40 19.50 13.21
C ALA A 221 25.12 19.81 14.53
N ALA A 222 24.38 20.11 15.60
CA ALA A 222 24.93 20.39 16.93
C ALA A 222 25.31 19.15 17.75
N THR A 223 24.94 17.93 17.31
CA THR A 223 25.28 16.70 18.02
C THR A 223 26.74 16.35 17.77
N PRO A 224 27.61 16.21 18.79
CA PRO A 224 29.00 15.83 18.58
C PRO A 224 29.13 14.39 18.05
N VAL A 225 30.19 14.15 17.30
CA VAL A 225 30.53 12.82 16.73
C VAL A 225 31.99 12.53 17.03
N PRO A 226 32.32 11.47 17.80
CA PRO A 226 31.44 10.62 18.58
C PRO A 226 30.59 11.36 19.63
N THR A 227 29.44 10.76 19.99
CA THR A 227 28.46 11.38 20.89
C THR A 227 28.67 10.90 22.33
N PRO A 228 28.80 11.79 23.32
CA PRO A 228 28.95 11.38 24.71
C PRO A 228 27.71 10.64 25.25
N GLU A 229 27.94 9.60 26.04
CA GLU A 229 26.89 8.84 26.74
C GLU A 229 26.38 9.59 27.98
N THR A 230 25.64 10.66 27.78
CA THR A 230 25.05 11.47 28.86
C THR A 230 23.57 11.68 28.66
N ALA A 231 22.85 12.02 29.73
CA ALA A 231 21.41 12.29 29.67
C ALA A 231 21.03 13.42 28.68
N ALA A 232 21.96 14.34 28.38
CA ALA A 232 21.73 15.39 27.38
C ALA A 232 21.48 14.85 25.98
N PHE A 233 21.94 13.63 25.68
CA PHE A 233 21.80 12.98 24.37
C PHE A 233 20.91 11.73 24.40
N ASP A 234 20.15 11.48 25.49
CA ASP A 234 19.31 10.25 25.62
C ASP A 234 18.27 10.09 24.50
N THR A 235 17.78 11.21 23.97
CA THR A 235 16.80 11.21 22.86
C THR A 235 17.42 11.57 21.51
N ALA A 236 18.70 11.88 21.45
CA ALA A 236 19.37 12.28 20.23
C ALA A 236 19.76 11.07 19.37
N VAL A 237 19.75 11.26 18.07
CA VAL A 237 20.51 10.40 17.16
C VAL A 237 21.94 10.91 17.11
N GLY A 238 22.90 10.02 17.35
CA GLY A 238 24.31 10.35 17.42
C GLY A 238 25.20 9.24 16.90
N LEU A 239 26.43 9.18 17.44
CA LEU A 239 27.38 8.11 17.22
C LEU A 239 27.92 7.68 18.59
N PHE A 240 27.21 6.74 19.24
CA PHE A 240 27.51 6.27 20.59
C PHE A 240 28.44 5.06 20.52
N GLU A 241 29.56 5.11 21.25
CA GLU A 241 30.51 4.00 21.23
C GLU A 241 29.97 2.78 21.99
N GLY A 242 30.37 1.61 21.54
CA GLY A 242 29.90 0.33 22.04
C GLY A 242 28.67 -0.18 21.27
N SER A 243 28.86 -1.25 20.49
CA SER A 243 27.82 -1.89 19.71
C SER A 243 28.26 -3.28 19.27
N MET A 244 27.32 -4.15 18.97
CA MET A 244 27.53 -5.50 18.38
C MET A 244 28.60 -6.29 19.14
N TYR A 245 28.43 -6.34 20.47
CA TYR A 245 29.30 -7.04 21.42
C TYR A 245 30.76 -6.54 21.45
N ARG A 246 30.95 -5.25 21.17
CA ARG A 246 32.25 -4.56 21.36
C ARG A 246 32.04 -3.31 22.22
N THR A 247 32.94 -3.10 23.17
CA THR A 247 32.96 -1.91 24.04
C THR A 247 33.53 -0.70 23.33
N ASN A 248 34.41 -0.88 22.33
CA ASN A 248 35.09 0.18 21.62
C ASN A 248 35.20 -0.09 20.12
N GLY A 249 35.32 0.97 19.34
CA GLY A 249 35.60 0.94 17.90
C GLY A 249 34.38 0.57 17.02
N TRP A 250 33.22 0.33 17.62
CA TRP A 250 31.95 0.13 16.94
C TRP A 250 30.89 1.01 17.58
N TYR A 251 30.01 1.53 16.80
CA TYR A 251 29.10 2.60 17.18
C TYR A 251 27.65 2.28 16.81
N ARG A 252 26.71 2.78 17.63
CA ARG A 252 25.26 2.69 17.47
C ARG A 252 24.61 4.08 17.36
N PRO A 253 23.40 4.21 16.81
CA PRO A 253 22.76 5.52 16.56
C PRO A 253 22.12 6.13 17.81
N HIS A 254 21.76 5.35 18.81
CA HIS A 254 21.04 5.81 19.99
C HIS A 254 21.76 5.42 21.27
N LEU A 255 21.66 6.27 22.30
CA LEU A 255 22.16 5.91 23.63
C LEU A 255 21.44 4.65 24.14
N ASN A 256 20.11 4.64 23.98
CA ASN A 256 19.26 3.51 24.31
C ASN A 256 18.16 3.31 23.26
N SER A 257 18.05 2.10 22.74
CA SER A 257 16.99 1.66 21.84
C SER A 257 16.50 0.26 22.23
N LEU A 258 15.44 -0.23 21.58
CA LEU A 258 14.98 -1.61 21.76
C LEU A 258 16.08 -2.64 21.43
N MET A 259 16.95 -2.35 20.46
CA MET A 259 18.06 -3.24 20.08
C MET A 259 19.18 -3.31 21.13
N ARG A 260 19.08 -2.50 22.19
CA ARG A 260 19.99 -2.55 23.35
C ARG A 260 19.29 -2.92 24.66
N ASN A 261 18.08 -2.41 24.86
CA ASN A 261 17.35 -2.58 26.12
C ASN A 261 15.86 -2.77 25.83
N LEU A 262 15.28 -3.86 26.31
CA LEU A 262 13.84 -4.05 26.25
C LEU A 262 13.10 -2.88 26.93
N ASN A 263 11.85 -2.65 26.54
CA ASN A 263 11.00 -1.53 27.01
C ASN A 263 11.48 -0.13 26.59
N ARG A 264 12.42 -0.03 25.65
CA ARG A 264 12.79 1.22 24.99
C ARG A 264 12.07 1.33 23.62
N PRO A 265 11.88 2.55 23.10
CA PRO A 265 11.46 2.72 21.70
C PRO A 265 12.46 2.10 20.73
N ILE A 266 11.99 1.73 19.55
CA ILE A 266 12.86 1.17 18.50
C ILE A 266 13.97 2.16 18.08
N GLY A 267 13.74 3.48 18.18
CA GLY A 267 14.66 4.53 17.76
C GLY A 267 14.49 4.92 16.27
N ALA A 268 14.88 6.16 15.93
CA ALA A 268 14.59 6.73 14.62
C ALA A 268 15.26 5.98 13.46
N VAL A 269 16.55 5.65 13.60
CA VAL A 269 17.33 4.93 12.56
C VAL A 269 16.80 3.52 12.37
N ASN A 270 16.51 2.82 13.46
CA ASN A 270 15.97 1.46 13.41
C ASN A 270 14.56 1.46 12.79
N ARG A 271 13.71 2.43 13.17
CA ARG A 271 12.37 2.61 12.62
C ARG A 271 12.40 2.89 11.10
N GLU A 272 13.30 3.76 10.64
CA GLU A 272 13.51 4.01 9.21
C GLU A 272 13.76 2.70 8.45
N GLN A 273 14.63 1.85 9.00
CA GLN A 273 14.94 0.57 8.37
C GLN A 273 13.72 -0.37 8.33
N PHE A 274 12.89 -0.40 9.38
CA PHE A 274 11.62 -1.14 9.35
C PHE A 274 10.70 -0.65 8.23
N VAL A 275 10.53 0.68 8.10
CA VAL A 275 9.64 1.26 7.08
C VAL A 275 10.14 0.96 5.67
N LEU A 276 11.43 1.09 5.42
CA LEU A 276 12.02 0.69 4.13
C LEU A 276 11.77 -0.79 3.82
N ASN A 277 11.84 -1.67 4.83
CA ASN A 277 11.55 -3.11 4.65
C ASN A 277 10.06 -3.40 4.46
N PHE A 278 9.14 -2.61 5.01
CA PHE A 278 7.72 -2.70 4.64
C PHE A 278 7.54 -2.45 3.14
N TYR A 279 8.10 -1.37 2.60
CA TYR A 279 7.97 -1.01 1.19
C TYR A 279 8.80 -1.87 0.22
N GLN A 280 9.79 -2.60 0.69
CA GLN A 280 10.44 -3.64 -0.12
C GLN A 280 9.52 -4.83 -0.44
N ARG A 281 8.46 -5.04 0.37
CA ARG A 281 7.56 -6.19 0.29
C ARG A 281 6.14 -5.84 -0.10
N VAL A 282 5.71 -4.62 0.20
CA VAL A 282 4.34 -4.16 -0.05
C VAL A 282 4.38 -2.94 -0.95
N SER A 283 3.76 -3.06 -2.12
CA SER A 283 3.58 -1.95 -3.05
C SER A 283 2.65 -0.88 -2.47
N PRO A 284 2.96 0.40 -2.59
CA PRO A 284 2.03 1.48 -2.27
C PRO A 284 0.80 1.53 -3.18
N ILE A 285 0.83 0.84 -4.35
CA ILE A 285 -0.31 0.73 -5.27
C ILE A 285 -0.88 -0.70 -5.25
N GLU A 286 -2.09 -0.88 -4.74
CA GLU A 286 -2.78 -2.18 -4.75
C GLU A 286 -3.39 -2.54 -6.09
N GLY A 287 -3.76 -1.56 -6.89
CA GLY A 287 -4.37 -1.77 -8.20
C GLY A 287 -4.47 -0.50 -9.00
N SER A 288 -4.69 -0.67 -10.30
CA SER A 288 -4.88 0.43 -11.24
C SER A 288 -5.88 0.04 -12.33
N GLU A 289 -6.66 1.01 -12.77
CA GLU A 289 -7.62 0.86 -13.86
C GLU A 289 -7.46 2.01 -14.86
N PRO A 290 -7.62 1.73 -16.15
CA PRO A 290 -7.83 0.41 -16.75
C PRO A 290 -6.59 -0.50 -16.57
N SER A 291 -6.82 -1.82 -16.45
CA SER A 291 -5.73 -2.82 -16.32
C SER A 291 -4.87 -2.93 -17.58
N ASN A 292 -5.45 -2.65 -18.76
CA ASN A 292 -4.68 -2.51 -20.00
C ASN A 292 -3.99 -1.15 -20.03
N GLN A 293 -2.69 -1.16 -19.96
CA GLN A 293 -1.86 0.04 -19.97
C GLN A 293 -1.64 0.62 -21.38
N ASP A 294 -1.97 -0.11 -22.45
CA ASP A 294 -1.91 0.38 -23.84
C ASP A 294 -3.34 0.52 -24.39
N ARG A 295 -3.76 1.74 -24.73
CA ARG A 295 -5.08 2.04 -25.26
C ARG A 295 -5.02 2.84 -26.56
N SER A 296 -5.85 2.43 -27.53
CA SER A 296 -6.14 3.24 -28.73
C SER A 296 -7.56 3.78 -28.63
N VAL A 297 -7.72 5.08 -28.84
CA VAL A 297 -9.00 5.77 -28.77
C VAL A 297 -9.21 6.58 -30.04
N THR A 298 -10.35 6.39 -30.69
CA THR A 298 -10.72 7.15 -31.88
C THR A 298 -11.93 8.02 -31.60
N GLY A 299 -11.80 9.31 -31.86
CA GLY A 299 -12.83 10.31 -31.56
C GLY A 299 -12.87 10.67 -30.07
N PHE A 300 -13.91 11.41 -29.70
CA PHE A 300 -14.08 11.94 -28.33
C PHE A 300 -14.41 10.83 -27.33
N GLU A 301 -13.65 10.80 -26.24
CA GLU A 301 -13.91 9.99 -25.06
C GLU A 301 -13.45 10.73 -23.80
N VAL A 302 -14.21 10.63 -22.72
CA VAL A 302 -13.71 10.99 -21.37
C VAL A 302 -12.94 9.78 -20.83
N LEU A 303 -11.64 9.93 -20.76
CA LEU A 303 -10.73 8.89 -20.29
C LEU A 303 -10.69 8.95 -18.77
N ARG A 304 -10.95 7.80 -18.14
CA ARG A 304 -10.94 7.66 -16.68
C ARG A 304 -9.83 6.70 -16.27
N PHE A 305 -9.01 7.15 -15.33
CA PHE A 305 -7.91 6.40 -14.74
C PHE A 305 -8.11 6.34 -13.24
N GLN A 306 -7.73 5.22 -12.63
CA GLN A 306 -7.85 5.04 -11.19
C GLN A 306 -6.63 4.30 -10.66
N VAL A 307 -6.16 4.71 -9.48
CA VAL A 307 -5.22 3.94 -8.65
C VAL A 307 -5.87 3.62 -7.32
N THR A 308 -5.47 2.52 -6.72
CA THR A 308 -5.90 2.13 -5.37
C THR A 308 -4.69 2.18 -4.45
N PRO A 309 -4.45 3.29 -3.72
CA PRO A 309 -3.35 3.37 -2.78
C PRO A 309 -3.55 2.43 -1.61
N LYS A 310 -2.47 1.75 -1.18
CA LYS A 310 -2.45 0.95 0.04
C LYS A 310 -2.24 1.86 1.26
N GLN A 311 -3.31 2.39 1.80
CA GLN A 311 -3.24 3.32 2.92
C GLN A 311 -2.66 2.67 4.18
N PRO A 312 -1.69 3.31 4.87
CA PRO A 312 -1.30 2.96 6.22
C PRO A 312 -2.50 2.99 7.19
N ALA A 313 -2.45 2.16 8.23
CA ALA A 313 -3.52 2.10 9.25
C ALA A 313 -3.54 3.35 10.15
N ALA A 314 -2.44 4.07 10.24
CA ALA A 314 -2.29 5.32 11.01
C ALA A 314 -1.21 6.21 10.37
N GLY A 315 -1.10 7.45 10.84
CA GLY A 315 -0.15 8.42 10.29
C GLY A 315 -0.69 9.15 9.06
N PRO A 316 0.17 9.77 8.24
CA PRO A 316 -0.25 10.48 7.05
C PRO A 316 -0.78 9.51 5.98
N ALA A 317 -1.80 9.95 5.23
CA ALA A 317 -2.28 9.22 4.08
C ALA A 317 -1.26 9.28 2.93
N LEU A 318 -1.25 8.25 2.08
CA LEU A 318 -0.45 8.27 0.86
C LEU A 318 -0.93 9.39 -0.07
N VAL A 319 0.01 10.04 -0.73
CA VAL A 319 -0.24 11.15 -1.65
C VAL A 319 -0.23 10.64 -3.09
N THR A 320 -1.33 10.87 -3.79
CA THR A 320 -1.44 10.59 -5.23
C THR A 320 -1.18 11.86 -6.03
N ARG A 321 -0.45 11.75 -7.15
CA ARG A 321 -0.25 12.81 -8.15
C ARG A 321 -0.44 12.25 -9.55
N TRP A 322 -1.00 13.06 -10.43
CA TRP A 322 -1.24 12.69 -11.81
C TRP A 322 -0.41 13.51 -12.78
N PHE A 323 0.02 12.88 -13.84
CA PHE A 323 0.83 13.49 -14.91
C PHE A 323 0.24 13.13 -16.26
N VAL A 324 0.24 14.10 -17.18
CA VAL A 324 -0.10 13.90 -18.59
C VAL A 324 1.11 14.33 -19.40
N ASP A 325 1.61 13.45 -20.24
CA ASP A 325 2.83 13.68 -21.06
C ASP A 325 4.01 14.22 -20.24
N GLY A 326 4.17 13.70 -19.02
CA GLY A 326 5.21 14.07 -18.07
C GLY A 326 4.94 15.39 -17.32
N ALA A 327 3.88 16.12 -17.63
CA ALA A 327 3.50 17.34 -16.91
C ALA A 327 2.53 17.03 -15.76
N GLU A 328 2.89 17.46 -14.54
CA GLU A 328 2.03 17.29 -13.37
C GLU A 328 0.69 18.05 -13.58
N GLN A 329 -0.41 17.43 -13.14
CA GLN A 329 -1.75 18.01 -13.18
C GLN A 329 -2.05 18.66 -11.82
N PRO A 330 -1.92 19.97 -11.67
CA PRO A 330 -2.08 20.64 -10.38
C PRO A 330 -3.48 20.42 -9.80
N GLY A 331 -3.54 20.00 -8.52
CA GLY A 331 -4.80 19.74 -7.83
C GLY A 331 -5.44 18.37 -8.09
N ALA A 332 -4.91 17.56 -9.01
CA ALA A 332 -5.33 16.18 -9.20
C ALA A 332 -4.65 15.29 -8.15
N THR A 333 -5.27 15.14 -6.98
CA THR A 333 -4.73 14.38 -5.85
C THR A 333 -5.62 13.20 -5.43
N GLU A 334 -6.78 13.07 -6.07
CA GLU A 334 -7.70 11.97 -5.81
C GLU A 334 -7.23 10.67 -6.47
N SER A 335 -7.78 9.56 -6.02
CA SER A 335 -7.47 8.24 -6.58
C SER A 335 -8.00 8.02 -8.00
N VAL A 336 -8.85 8.93 -8.48
CA VAL A 336 -9.45 8.92 -9.82
C VAL A 336 -9.05 10.20 -10.54
N PHE A 337 -8.66 10.03 -11.80
CA PHE A 337 -8.35 11.13 -12.72
C PHE A 337 -9.12 10.97 -14.02
N GLU A 338 -9.75 12.03 -14.48
CA GLU A 338 -10.50 12.07 -15.73
C GLU A 338 -10.00 13.20 -16.63
N ILE A 339 -9.85 12.90 -17.90
CA ILE A 339 -9.41 13.84 -18.92
C ILE A 339 -10.11 13.55 -20.25
N SER A 340 -10.53 14.58 -20.99
CA SER A 340 -11.06 14.37 -22.33
C SER A 340 -9.95 14.09 -23.35
N SER A 341 -10.19 13.16 -24.26
CA SER A 341 -9.24 12.84 -25.33
C SER A 341 -8.96 14.06 -26.24
N GLU A 342 -9.94 14.95 -26.42
CA GLU A 342 -9.75 16.18 -27.21
C GLU A 342 -8.77 17.16 -26.56
N ALA A 343 -8.73 17.24 -25.21
CA ALA A 343 -7.78 18.10 -24.50
C ALA A 343 -6.33 17.66 -24.71
N MET A 344 -6.11 16.36 -24.96
CA MET A 344 -4.81 15.81 -25.26
C MET A 344 -4.45 15.95 -26.76
N GLY A 345 -5.43 15.88 -27.67
CA GLY A 345 -5.24 15.96 -29.12
C GLY A 345 -4.94 14.59 -29.75
N ASN A 346 -4.61 14.61 -31.05
CA ASN A 346 -4.18 13.42 -31.79
C ASN A 346 -2.72 13.11 -31.53
N GLY A 347 -2.38 11.82 -31.43
CA GLY A 347 -0.99 11.37 -31.29
C GLY A 347 -0.80 10.35 -30.19
N ALA A 348 0.47 10.14 -29.83
CA ALA A 348 0.86 9.31 -28.71
C ALA A 348 0.94 10.16 -27.45
N HIS A 349 0.29 9.70 -26.40
CA HIS A 349 0.20 10.37 -25.11
C HIS A 349 0.47 9.39 -23.97
N SER A 350 0.75 9.93 -22.79
CA SER A 350 0.90 9.15 -21.58
C SER A 350 0.11 9.78 -20.44
N VAL A 351 -0.54 8.95 -19.63
CA VAL A 351 -1.07 9.33 -18.33
C VAL A 351 -0.32 8.52 -17.27
N MET A 352 0.13 9.16 -16.21
CA MET A 352 0.86 8.49 -15.13
C MET A 352 0.29 8.92 -13.79
N ALA A 353 0.14 7.97 -12.89
CA ALA A 353 -0.10 8.22 -11.48
C ALA A 353 1.13 7.85 -10.67
N THR A 354 1.48 8.67 -9.68
CA THR A 354 2.46 8.33 -8.64
C THR A 354 1.77 8.31 -7.29
N VAL A 355 2.09 7.32 -6.47
CA VAL A 355 1.62 7.21 -5.09
C VAL A 355 2.84 7.19 -4.18
N ASN A 356 2.89 8.08 -3.20
CA ASN A 356 4.03 8.24 -2.31
C ASN A 356 3.58 8.28 -0.84
N ASP A 357 4.35 7.66 0.05
CA ASP A 357 4.20 7.81 1.50
C ASP A 357 5.00 9.04 1.97
N PRO A 358 4.33 10.09 2.48
CA PRO A 358 4.98 11.29 3.00
C PRO A 358 5.44 11.14 4.46
N THR A 359 5.61 9.92 4.96
CA THR A 359 6.00 9.66 6.35
C THR A 359 7.31 10.35 6.69
N ASP A 360 7.41 10.88 7.91
CA ASP A 360 8.64 11.42 8.49
C ASP A 360 9.52 10.33 9.14
N PHE A 361 9.08 9.08 9.10
CA PHE A 361 9.85 7.94 9.60
C PHE A 361 11.05 7.58 8.72
N VAL A 362 11.08 8.05 7.49
CA VAL A 362 12.18 7.87 6.53
C VAL A 362 12.68 9.24 6.08
N ARG A 363 13.97 9.47 6.23
CA ARG A 363 14.66 10.69 5.75
C ARG A 363 15.54 10.44 4.54
N LEU A 364 15.90 9.18 4.31
CA LEU A 364 16.74 8.80 3.18
C LEU A 364 16.21 7.51 2.54
N ASP A 365 15.68 7.65 1.34
CA ASP A 365 15.20 6.54 0.50
C ASP A 365 15.92 6.54 -0.86
N PRO A 366 17.16 6.05 -0.93
CA PRO A 366 17.94 6.08 -2.16
C PRO A 366 17.39 5.14 -3.25
N SER A 367 16.54 4.20 -2.88
CA SER A 367 15.92 3.24 -3.80
C SER A 367 14.52 3.67 -4.26
N GLY A 368 13.97 4.77 -3.72
CA GLY A 368 12.64 5.25 -4.06
C GLY A 368 11.51 4.30 -3.66
N LEU A 369 11.68 3.55 -2.55
CA LEU A 369 10.75 2.51 -2.11
C LEU A 369 9.40 3.07 -1.68
N LEU A 370 9.39 4.29 -1.13
CA LEU A 370 8.18 4.93 -0.62
C LEU A 370 7.25 5.44 -1.73
N ALA A 371 7.70 5.38 -2.97
CA ALA A 371 6.94 5.86 -4.12
C ALA A 371 6.84 4.79 -5.20
N GLU A 372 5.67 4.70 -5.81
CA GLU A 372 5.44 3.84 -6.97
C GLU A 372 4.64 4.59 -8.02
N SER A 373 4.85 4.23 -9.30
CA SER A 373 4.17 4.84 -10.42
C SER A 373 3.55 3.79 -11.33
N VAL A 374 2.38 4.11 -11.86
CA VAL A 374 1.75 3.37 -12.94
C VAL A 374 1.49 4.29 -14.10
N SER A 375 1.73 3.81 -15.33
CA SER A 375 1.59 4.60 -16.56
C SER A 375 0.67 3.90 -17.54
N TRP A 376 -0.12 4.70 -18.27
CA TRP A 376 -0.92 4.27 -19.41
C TRP A 376 -0.44 4.97 -20.66
N ALA A 377 -0.14 4.21 -21.71
CA ALA A 377 0.18 4.71 -23.03
C ALA A 377 -1.10 4.80 -23.87
N LEU A 378 -1.30 5.94 -24.50
CA LEU A 378 -2.49 6.22 -25.29
C LEU A 378 -2.10 6.54 -26.72
N THR A 379 -2.85 6.02 -27.69
CA THR A 379 -2.80 6.45 -29.08
C THR A 379 -4.14 7.04 -29.45
N LEU A 380 -4.20 8.37 -29.59
CA LEU A 380 -5.42 9.10 -29.89
C LEU A 380 -5.48 9.47 -31.37
N SER A 381 -6.64 9.26 -31.98
CA SER A 381 -6.90 9.62 -33.38
C SER A 381 -8.33 10.15 -33.58
N GLY A 382 -8.56 10.93 -34.62
CA GLY A 382 -9.88 11.50 -34.91
C GLY A 382 -10.37 12.51 -33.86
N GLN A 383 -9.44 13.08 -33.06
CA GLN A 383 -9.77 14.12 -32.09
C GLN A 383 -10.04 15.44 -32.82
N LEU A 384 -11.06 16.14 -32.39
CA LEU A 384 -11.40 17.45 -32.90
C LEU A 384 -10.59 18.54 -32.17
N PRO A 385 -10.27 19.66 -32.83
CA PRO A 385 -9.57 20.76 -32.17
C PRO A 385 -10.29 21.27 -30.94
N PRO A 386 -9.60 21.52 -29.81
CA PRO A 386 -10.22 21.90 -28.55
C PRO A 386 -10.71 23.37 -28.50
N ASP A 387 -10.21 24.20 -29.40
CA ASP A 387 -10.53 25.63 -29.44
C ASP A 387 -10.98 26.09 -30.84
N VAL A 388 -11.66 27.26 -30.89
CA VAL A 388 -12.18 27.85 -32.11
C VAL A 388 -11.07 28.17 -33.11
N ALA A 389 -9.88 28.54 -32.68
CA ALA A 389 -8.80 28.91 -33.58
C ALA A 389 -8.28 27.67 -34.33
N GLY A 390 -8.02 26.59 -33.62
CA GLY A 390 -7.66 25.31 -34.21
C GLY A 390 -8.76 24.75 -35.10
N TRP A 391 -10.02 24.90 -34.67
CA TRP A 391 -11.17 24.49 -35.47
C TRP A 391 -11.26 25.22 -36.79
N ARG A 392 -11.13 26.56 -36.79
CA ARG A 392 -11.11 27.38 -38.02
C ARG A 392 -9.96 27.05 -38.94
N ALA A 393 -8.80 26.77 -38.36
CA ALA A 393 -7.62 26.34 -39.12
C ALA A 393 -7.83 24.97 -39.80
N ALA A 394 -8.49 24.02 -39.13
CA ALA A 394 -8.72 22.69 -39.64
C ALA A 394 -9.91 22.58 -40.60
N PHE A 395 -11.03 23.32 -40.36
CA PHE A 395 -12.30 23.10 -41.02
C PHE A 395 -12.88 24.34 -41.71
N GLY A 396 -12.18 25.46 -41.68
CA GLY A 396 -12.58 26.69 -42.37
C GLY A 396 -13.52 27.60 -41.56
N PRO A 397 -14.15 28.56 -42.22
CA PRO A 397 -14.89 29.62 -41.53
C PRO A 397 -16.15 29.13 -40.81
N ASP A 398 -16.58 29.90 -39.81
CA ASP A 398 -17.69 29.59 -38.90
C ASP A 398 -19.01 29.24 -39.63
N ALA A 399 -19.29 29.93 -40.76
CA ALA A 399 -20.50 29.74 -41.53
C ALA A 399 -20.43 28.59 -42.55
N ALA A 400 -19.25 27.93 -42.71
CA ALA A 400 -19.15 26.81 -43.63
C ALA A 400 -20.00 25.61 -43.17
N ASN A 401 -20.45 24.80 -44.11
CA ASN A 401 -21.24 23.61 -43.90
C ASN A 401 -20.69 22.49 -44.79
N PRO A 402 -19.53 21.88 -44.44
CA PRO A 402 -18.90 20.87 -45.29
C PRO A 402 -19.73 19.59 -45.47
N ALA A 403 -20.51 19.20 -44.46
CA ALA A 403 -21.39 18.05 -44.52
C ALA A 403 -22.67 18.23 -45.32
N GLY A 404 -23.06 19.50 -45.66
CA GLY A 404 -24.28 19.80 -46.40
C GLY A 404 -25.57 19.58 -45.60
N ASP A 405 -25.51 19.46 -44.28
CA ASP A 405 -26.63 19.14 -43.40
C ASP A 405 -27.34 20.36 -42.81
N GLY A 406 -26.96 21.56 -43.28
CA GLY A 406 -27.57 22.83 -42.85
C GLY A 406 -26.98 23.39 -41.55
N LEU A 407 -26.02 22.72 -40.90
CA LEU A 407 -25.39 23.18 -39.70
C LEU A 407 -24.07 23.88 -39.99
N ALA A 408 -23.93 25.11 -39.50
CA ALA A 408 -22.72 25.88 -39.62
C ALA A 408 -21.58 25.26 -38.77
N ASN A 409 -20.33 25.38 -39.22
CA ASN A 409 -19.13 24.89 -38.53
C ASN A 409 -19.06 25.32 -37.06
N LEU A 410 -19.39 26.57 -36.75
CA LEU A 410 -19.35 27.06 -35.36
C LEU A 410 -20.41 26.36 -34.47
N ILE A 411 -21.59 26.03 -35.04
CA ILE A 411 -22.61 25.23 -34.31
C ILE A 411 -22.09 23.82 -34.05
N LYS A 412 -21.48 23.19 -35.06
CA LYS A 412 -20.90 21.86 -34.90
C LYS A 412 -19.75 21.85 -33.89
N TYR A 413 -18.91 22.88 -33.88
CA TYR A 413 -17.89 23.10 -32.87
C TYR A 413 -18.48 23.10 -31.45
N ALA A 414 -19.48 23.97 -31.24
CA ALA A 414 -20.14 24.12 -29.94
C ALA A 414 -20.82 22.83 -29.45
N LEU A 415 -21.35 22.03 -30.36
CA LEU A 415 -22.01 20.74 -30.06
C LEU A 415 -21.05 19.54 -30.03
N GLY A 416 -19.75 19.76 -30.30
CA GLY A 416 -18.75 18.66 -30.38
C GLY A 416 -19.06 17.66 -31.50
N LEU A 417 -19.49 18.13 -32.66
CA LEU A 417 -19.86 17.35 -33.82
C LEU A 417 -18.77 17.38 -34.89
N ASN A 418 -18.57 16.30 -35.63
CA ASN A 418 -17.65 16.31 -36.78
C ASN A 418 -18.19 17.22 -37.90
N PRO A 419 -17.42 18.24 -38.32
CA PRO A 419 -17.88 19.19 -39.33
C PRO A 419 -18.10 18.57 -40.71
N SER A 420 -17.37 17.47 -41.03
CA SER A 420 -17.45 16.80 -42.32
C SER A 420 -18.50 15.69 -42.40
N GLU A 421 -19.23 15.43 -41.31
CA GLU A 421 -20.23 14.37 -41.22
C GLU A 421 -21.61 15.00 -40.95
N VAL A 422 -22.66 14.34 -41.44
CA VAL A 422 -24.04 14.69 -41.12
C VAL A 422 -24.28 14.45 -39.64
N ALA A 423 -24.80 15.48 -38.96
CA ALA A 423 -25.00 15.45 -37.51
C ALA A 423 -26.07 14.39 -37.16
N PRO A 424 -25.79 13.46 -36.20
CA PRO A 424 -26.78 12.54 -35.69
C PRO A 424 -27.95 13.29 -34.99
N ALA A 425 -29.18 12.81 -35.23
CA ALA A 425 -30.39 13.50 -34.73
C ALA A 425 -30.43 13.54 -33.18
N ASP A 426 -29.92 12.56 -32.51
CA ASP A 426 -29.82 12.47 -31.03
C ASP A 426 -28.79 13.43 -30.44
N ARG A 427 -27.96 14.04 -31.29
CA ARG A 427 -26.93 15.00 -30.91
C ARG A 427 -27.35 16.46 -31.20
N LEU A 428 -28.54 16.67 -31.72
CA LEU A 428 -29.07 17.99 -32.04
C LEU A 428 -29.89 18.55 -30.88
N PRO A 429 -29.98 19.90 -30.77
CA PRO A 429 -30.90 20.52 -29.84
C PRO A 429 -32.35 20.08 -30.08
N THR A 430 -33.08 19.80 -29.01
CA THR A 430 -34.48 19.36 -29.05
C THR A 430 -35.38 20.29 -28.25
N LEU A 431 -36.62 20.42 -28.71
CA LEU A 431 -37.65 21.14 -27.95
C LEU A 431 -37.93 20.39 -26.63
N ALA A 432 -38.05 21.13 -25.56
CA ALA A 432 -38.42 20.66 -24.24
C ALA A 432 -39.59 21.48 -23.67
N GLU A 433 -40.40 20.86 -22.82
CA GLU A 433 -41.37 21.54 -21.98
C GLU A 433 -40.92 21.40 -20.51
N VAL A 434 -40.84 22.51 -19.83
CA VAL A 434 -40.35 22.58 -18.44
C VAL A 434 -41.30 23.44 -17.64
N ASP A 435 -42.02 22.89 -16.69
CA ASP A 435 -42.96 23.59 -15.80
C ASP A 435 -43.99 24.42 -16.52
N GLY A 436 -44.47 23.97 -17.70
CA GLY A 436 -45.41 24.70 -18.54
C GLY A 436 -44.80 25.79 -19.42
N PHE A 437 -43.47 25.82 -19.57
CA PHE A 437 -42.74 26.75 -20.44
C PHE A 437 -42.03 25.99 -21.56
N LEU A 438 -41.93 26.57 -22.74
CA LEU A 438 -41.12 26.03 -23.82
C LEU A 438 -39.65 26.28 -23.55
N GLY A 439 -38.83 25.24 -23.84
CA GLY A 439 -37.37 25.30 -23.68
C GLY A 439 -36.65 24.62 -24.81
N LEU A 440 -35.34 24.85 -24.88
CA LEU A 440 -34.41 24.18 -25.76
C LEU A 440 -33.44 23.35 -24.92
N ASN A 441 -33.46 22.04 -25.16
CA ASN A 441 -32.50 21.10 -24.58
C ASN A 441 -31.34 20.92 -25.57
N ILE A 442 -30.14 21.25 -25.15
CA ILE A 442 -28.93 21.27 -25.98
C ILE A 442 -27.99 20.18 -25.47
N PRO A 443 -27.76 19.08 -26.20
CA PRO A 443 -26.73 18.12 -25.89
C PRO A 443 -25.34 18.78 -25.94
N ARG A 444 -24.60 18.73 -24.82
CA ARG A 444 -23.32 19.39 -24.69
C ARG A 444 -22.35 18.45 -23.95
N ARG A 445 -21.66 17.64 -24.72
CA ARG A 445 -20.72 16.64 -24.16
C ARG A 445 -19.37 17.20 -23.73
N ASN A 446 -19.02 18.37 -24.27
CA ASN A 446 -17.77 19.04 -23.94
C ASN A 446 -18.02 20.53 -24.01
N ARG A 447 -18.09 21.18 -22.85
CA ARG A 447 -18.33 22.63 -22.76
C ARG A 447 -17.14 23.38 -23.36
N ARG A 448 -17.35 24.00 -24.49
CA ARG A 448 -16.37 24.88 -25.10
C ARG A 448 -16.27 26.20 -24.30
N ALA A 449 -15.09 26.45 -23.71
CA ALA A 449 -14.90 27.61 -22.83
C ALA A 449 -14.79 28.92 -23.58
N ASP A 450 -14.48 28.86 -24.86
CA ASP A 450 -14.25 30.01 -25.77
C ASP A 450 -15.49 30.44 -26.56
N VAL A 451 -16.68 29.85 -26.28
CA VAL A 451 -17.95 30.24 -26.88
C VAL A 451 -19.05 30.39 -25.85
N ASP A 452 -20.02 31.27 -26.16
CA ASP A 452 -21.27 31.41 -25.44
C ASP A 452 -22.41 30.72 -26.19
N TYR A 453 -23.23 29.96 -25.45
CA TYR A 453 -24.44 29.31 -25.93
C TYR A 453 -25.63 30.19 -25.59
N VAL A 454 -26.18 30.85 -26.56
CA VAL A 454 -27.32 31.77 -26.40
C VAL A 454 -28.58 31.14 -26.99
N VAL A 455 -29.59 30.89 -26.15
CA VAL A 455 -30.91 30.48 -26.61
C VAL A 455 -31.76 31.72 -26.81
N GLU A 456 -32.24 31.89 -28.04
CA GLU A 456 -33.08 33.01 -28.42
C GLU A 456 -34.48 32.52 -28.73
N PHE A 457 -35.48 33.34 -28.36
CA PHE A 457 -36.90 33.13 -28.59
C PHE A 457 -37.49 34.24 -29.47
N SER A 458 -38.45 33.87 -30.34
CA SER A 458 -39.13 34.77 -31.23
C SER A 458 -40.59 34.37 -31.41
N SER A 459 -41.47 35.32 -31.63
CA SER A 459 -42.88 35.10 -32.04
C SER A 459 -43.14 35.39 -33.52
N ASP A 460 -42.18 36.01 -34.23
CA ASP A 460 -42.35 36.51 -35.60
C ASP A 460 -41.20 36.11 -36.56
N LEU A 461 -40.17 35.40 -36.07
CA LEU A 461 -38.93 35.08 -36.77
C LEU A 461 -38.06 36.26 -37.17
N LEU A 462 -38.50 37.49 -36.83
CA LEU A 462 -37.79 38.73 -37.15
C LEU A 462 -37.07 39.29 -35.92
N THR A 463 -37.79 39.31 -34.80
CA THR A 463 -37.27 39.84 -33.54
C THR A 463 -36.94 38.69 -32.60
N TRP A 464 -35.68 38.60 -32.19
CA TRP A 464 -35.16 37.56 -31.31
C TRP A 464 -34.73 38.14 -29.97
N SER A 465 -35.11 37.48 -28.88
CA SER A 465 -34.84 37.91 -27.52
C SER A 465 -34.14 36.83 -26.73
N ALA A 466 -33.17 37.20 -25.90
CA ALA A 466 -32.41 36.33 -25.04
C ALA A 466 -31.91 37.04 -23.76
N GLY A 467 -31.40 36.33 -22.82
CA GLY A 467 -30.76 36.84 -21.60
C GLY A 467 -31.72 37.10 -20.45
N PRO A 468 -31.24 37.77 -19.39
CA PRO A 468 -32.01 38.01 -18.17
C PRO A 468 -33.36 38.66 -18.40
N GLY A 469 -34.43 38.06 -17.87
CA GLY A 469 -35.81 38.55 -18.09
C GLY A 469 -36.48 38.07 -19.37
N GLN A 470 -35.78 37.35 -20.24
CA GLN A 470 -36.31 36.71 -21.45
C GLN A 470 -36.15 35.18 -21.43
N THR A 471 -35.10 34.71 -20.77
CA THR A 471 -34.80 33.27 -20.68
C THR A 471 -34.37 32.87 -19.26
N VAL A 472 -34.61 31.61 -18.91
CA VAL A 472 -34.16 31.00 -17.64
C VAL A 472 -33.33 29.77 -17.96
N THR A 473 -32.10 29.76 -17.49
CA THR A 473 -31.27 28.54 -17.53
C THR A 473 -31.74 27.62 -16.42
N VAL A 474 -32.20 26.42 -16.78
CA VAL A 474 -32.72 25.40 -15.88
C VAL A 474 -31.60 24.40 -15.51
N ILE A 475 -30.79 24.03 -16.51
CA ILE A 475 -29.65 23.13 -16.34
C ILE A 475 -28.46 23.72 -17.10
N ASP A 476 -27.30 23.83 -16.47
CA ASP A 476 -26.02 24.21 -17.09
C ASP A 476 -24.92 23.24 -16.61
N GLU A 477 -25.09 22.00 -16.97
CA GLU A 477 -24.18 20.88 -16.59
C GLU A 477 -23.87 20.05 -17.82
N GLU A 478 -22.72 19.32 -17.79
CA GLU A 478 -22.50 18.28 -18.80
C GLU A 478 -23.31 17.03 -18.43
N PRO A 479 -23.90 16.34 -19.38
CA PRO A 479 -23.78 16.53 -20.84
C PRO A 479 -24.88 17.46 -21.45
N ARG A 480 -25.45 18.40 -20.71
CA ARG A 480 -26.66 19.06 -21.16
C ARG A 480 -26.75 20.53 -20.71
N LEU A 481 -27.22 21.41 -21.60
CA LEU A 481 -27.72 22.74 -21.30
C LEU A 481 -29.23 22.79 -21.58
N LEU A 482 -30.02 23.20 -20.60
CA LEU A 482 -31.48 23.41 -20.77
C LEU A 482 -31.85 24.83 -20.42
N VAL A 483 -32.39 25.55 -21.41
CA VAL A 483 -32.84 26.95 -21.26
C VAL A 483 -34.30 27.03 -21.66
N ARG A 484 -35.14 27.64 -20.80
CA ARG A 484 -36.58 27.86 -21.07
C ARG A 484 -36.93 29.31 -21.25
N ASP A 485 -38.07 29.55 -21.88
CA ASP A 485 -38.74 30.84 -22.01
C ASP A 485 -39.22 31.33 -20.63
N VAL A 486 -39.48 32.64 -20.51
CA VAL A 486 -40.18 33.25 -19.38
C VAL A 486 -41.68 33.37 -19.62
N VAL A 487 -42.16 33.16 -20.85
CA VAL A 487 -43.59 33.20 -21.22
C VAL A 487 -44.16 31.78 -21.16
N PRO A 488 -45.24 31.52 -20.40
CA PRO A 488 -45.89 30.23 -20.36
C PRO A 488 -46.34 29.74 -21.73
N ALA A 489 -46.21 28.46 -22.00
CA ALA A 489 -46.58 27.86 -23.28
C ALA A 489 -48.07 28.03 -23.60
N ALA A 490 -48.92 28.04 -22.57
CA ALA A 490 -50.37 28.26 -22.72
C ALA A 490 -50.75 29.67 -23.24
N ASP A 491 -49.84 30.65 -23.04
CA ASP A 491 -50.09 32.06 -23.45
C ASP A 491 -49.52 32.36 -24.86
N LEU A 492 -49.00 31.33 -25.55
CA LEU A 492 -48.32 31.47 -26.82
C LEU A 492 -49.22 31.05 -27.99
N GLY A 493 -49.44 31.92 -28.95
CA GLY A 493 -50.02 31.56 -30.25
C GLY A 493 -49.01 30.89 -31.17
N GLN A 494 -47.78 31.39 -31.18
CA GLN A 494 -46.68 30.91 -32.00
C GLN A 494 -45.35 31.28 -31.33
N ARG A 495 -44.40 30.35 -31.31
CA ARG A 495 -43.08 30.57 -30.69
C ARG A 495 -41.99 29.78 -31.41
N PHE A 496 -40.88 30.44 -31.68
CA PHE A 496 -39.67 29.86 -32.30
C PHE A 496 -38.51 29.95 -31.34
N LEU A 497 -37.64 28.94 -31.40
CA LEU A 497 -36.44 28.80 -30.56
C LEU A 497 -35.25 28.54 -31.45
N ARG A 498 -34.10 29.14 -31.14
CA ARG A 498 -32.85 28.79 -31.79
C ARG A 498 -31.68 28.86 -30.82
N LEU A 499 -30.66 28.00 -31.12
CA LEU A 499 -29.35 28.16 -30.54
C LEU A 499 -28.51 29.11 -31.38
N LYS A 500 -27.92 30.12 -30.75
CA LYS A 500 -26.91 31.00 -31.32
C LYS A 500 -25.60 30.75 -30.55
N VAL A 501 -24.52 30.55 -31.28
CA VAL A 501 -23.18 30.41 -30.70
C VAL A 501 -22.38 31.67 -30.99
N GLN A 502 -21.72 32.21 -29.99
CA GLN A 502 -20.87 33.40 -30.10
C GLN A 502 -19.48 33.09 -29.54
N VAL A 503 -18.45 33.49 -30.30
CA VAL A 503 -17.05 33.38 -29.83
C VAL A 503 -16.81 34.50 -28.82
N ARG A 504 -16.17 34.17 -27.70
CA ARG A 504 -15.80 35.11 -26.64
C ARG A 504 -14.65 36.01 -27.04
#